data_718d25130169847c48cf606c47eb1286
#
_entry.id   718d25130169847c48cf606c47eb1286
#
_cell.length_a   1.000
_cell.length_b   1.000
_cell.length_c   1.000
_cell.angle_alpha   90.00
_cell.angle_beta   90.00
_cell.angle_gamma   90.00
#
_symmetry.space_group_name_H-M   'P 1'
#
loop_
_entity.id
_entity.type
_entity.pdbx_description
1 polymer ?
#
loop_
_entity_poly.entity_id
_entity_poly.type
_entity_poly.pdbx_seq_one_letter_code
_entity_poly.pdbx_strand_id
1 'polypeptide(L)'
;GGREMNWKNISTIYLKELRDSLRDRRTLMSMIIIPTLVMPLLTFGVGKVASTVINRARGETPSIAILGGEDSPGVVQQLRDSKKFRVVADARDYQRRITEKQLRAAVEIPPGFEAGLRAGAAPAVTIYHYEGELKSQFGVNELERFLRELRDRTVADRLAERSLPATLAKPFEFKRANVAPPEKVGGNLIGGLVPYLIIILCFSGAMYPAMEGTAGEKERGTMETLL
;
A
#
# COMPACT_ATOMS: atom_id res chain seq x y z
N GLY A 1 -25.05 -15.77 54.98
CA GLY A 1 -23.78 -15.17 55.37
C GLY A 1 -23.01 -14.74 54.16
N GLY A 2 -23.15 -13.45 53.72
CA GLY A 2 -22.34 -12.88 52.68
C GLY A 2 -20.90 -12.71 53.20
N ARG A 3 -19.94 -13.33 52.55
CA ARG A 3 -18.51 -13.04 52.79
C ARG A 3 -18.29 -11.62 52.30
N GLU A 4 -18.15 -10.67 53.22
CA GLU A 4 -17.71 -9.33 52.89
C GLU A 4 -16.31 -9.43 52.30
N MET A 5 -16.16 -8.94 51.07
CA MET A 5 -14.92 -8.95 50.34
C MET A 5 -13.93 -7.97 50.97
N ASN A 6 -12.89 -8.50 51.63
CA ASN A 6 -11.94 -7.70 52.37
C ASN A 6 -10.94 -7.01 51.41
N TRP A 7 -11.25 -5.80 51.01
CA TRP A 7 -10.47 -4.99 50.12
C TRP A 7 -9.02 -4.82 50.52
N LYS A 8 -8.73 -4.85 51.84
CA LYS A 8 -7.36 -4.77 52.34
C LYS A 8 -6.55 -6.01 51.94
N ASN A 9 -7.14 -7.20 52.05
CA ASN A 9 -6.46 -8.44 51.68
C ASN A 9 -6.21 -8.50 50.18
N ILE A 10 -7.22 -8.08 49.37
CA ILE A 10 -7.08 -8.01 47.91
C ILE A 10 -5.97 -7.05 47.51
N SER A 11 -5.94 -5.85 48.10
CA SER A 11 -4.89 -4.86 47.83
C SER A 11 -3.51 -5.35 48.22
N THR A 12 -3.41 -6.07 49.35
CA THR A 12 -2.10 -6.61 49.84
C THR A 12 -1.58 -7.71 48.90
N ILE A 13 -2.47 -8.60 48.47
CA ILE A 13 -2.11 -9.65 47.51
C ILE A 13 -1.74 -9.04 46.17
N TYR A 14 -2.53 -8.10 45.64
CA TYR A 14 -2.23 -7.41 44.43
C TYR A 14 -0.87 -6.71 44.43
N LEU A 15 -0.56 -5.95 45.49
CA LEU A 15 0.73 -5.27 45.64
C LEU A 15 1.89 -6.23 45.72
N LYS A 16 1.71 -7.37 46.42
CA LYS A 16 2.72 -8.42 46.49
C LYS A 16 3.00 -8.99 45.10
N GLU A 17 1.96 -9.46 44.39
CA GLU A 17 2.11 -10.04 43.05
C GLU A 17 2.68 -9.04 42.04
N LEU A 18 2.22 -7.79 42.10
CA LEU A 18 2.79 -6.71 41.29
C LEU A 18 4.29 -6.50 41.55
N ARG A 19 4.68 -6.52 42.84
CA ARG A 19 6.09 -6.32 43.24
C ARG A 19 6.96 -7.50 42.82
N ASP A 20 6.45 -8.72 42.92
CA ASP A 20 7.14 -9.93 42.48
C ASP A 20 7.29 -9.97 40.96
N SER A 21 6.25 -9.62 40.21
CA SER A 21 6.30 -9.47 38.74
C SER A 21 7.27 -8.37 38.26
N LEU A 22 7.30 -7.24 38.95
CA LEU A 22 8.25 -6.14 38.68
C LEU A 22 9.70 -6.48 39.04
N ARG A 23 9.94 -7.48 39.90
CA ARG A 23 11.26 -7.94 40.27
C ARG A 23 11.81 -8.99 39.32
N ASP A 24 10.94 -9.69 38.61
CA ASP A 24 11.35 -10.64 37.58
C ASP A 24 11.73 -9.94 36.27
N ARG A 25 13.04 -9.79 36.08
CA ARG A 25 13.64 -9.15 34.90
C ARG A 25 13.23 -9.85 33.61
N ARG A 26 13.03 -11.18 33.62
CA ARG A 26 12.65 -11.96 32.45
C ARG A 26 11.24 -11.64 32.03
N THR A 27 10.32 -11.57 32.97
CA THR A 27 8.92 -11.19 32.77
C THR A 27 8.82 -9.74 32.28
N LEU A 28 9.54 -8.79 32.88
CA LEU A 28 9.58 -7.40 32.40
C LEU A 28 10.11 -7.28 30.98
N MET A 29 11.18 -7.99 30.67
CA MET A 29 11.74 -7.98 29.30
C MET A 29 10.75 -8.52 28.28
N SER A 30 10.12 -9.65 28.54
CA SER A 30 9.21 -10.29 27.59
C SER A 30 7.85 -9.56 27.47
N MET A 31 7.32 -9.05 28.57
CA MET A 31 5.98 -8.43 28.61
C MET A 31 5.97 -6.96 28.18
N ILE A 32 7.02 -6.22 28.49
CA ILE A 32 7.04 -4.77 28.29
C ILE A 32 8.05 -4.38 27.23
N ILE A 33 9.32 -4.78 27.40
CA ILE A 33 10.39 -4.28 26.54
C ILE A 33 10.29 -4.83 25.13
N ILE A 34 10.04 -6.14 24.99
CA ILE A 34 9.93 -6.75 23.66
C ILE A 34 8.76 -6.13 22.84
N PRO A 35 7.51 -6.09 23.31
CA PRO A 35 6.44 -5.47 22.54
C PRO A 35 6.66 -3.97 22.31
N THR A 36 7.12 -3.23 23.32
CA THR A 36 7.27 -1.78 23.24
C THR A 36 8.41 -1.34 22.33
N LEU A 37 9.51 -2.12 22.28
CA LEU A 37 10.68 -1.77 21.48
C LEU A 37 10.69 -2.50 20.11
N VAL A 38 10.43 -3.80 20.11
CA VAL A 38 10.56 -4.64 18.91
C VAL A 38 9.45 -4.34 17.91
N MET A 39 8.20 -4.13 18.36
CA MET A 39 7.09 -3.86 17.45
C MET A 39 7.23 -2.53 16.68
N PRO A 40 7.53 -1.40 17.32
CA PRO A 40 7.83 -0.18 16.58
C PRO A 40 9.03 -0.34 15.65
N LEU A 41 10.12 -0.97 16.13
CA LEU A 41 11.32 -1.20 15.32
C LEU A 41 10.99 -2.01 14.05
N LEU A 42 10.23 -3.08 14.18
CA LEU A 42 9.76 -3.88 13.04
C LEU A 42 8.86 -3.05 12.12
N THR A 43 7.90 -2.32 12.67
CA THR A 43 6.96 -1.50 11.87
C THR A 43 7.70 -0.43 11.07
N PHE A 44 8.61 0.32 11.69
CA PHE A 44 9.42 1.31 11.02
C PHE A 44 10.45 0.68 10.07
N GLY A 45 11.06 -0.44 10.45
CA GLY A 45 11.99 -1.19 9.62
C GLY A 45 11.32 -1.71 8.35
N VAL A 46 10.21 -2.40 8.48
CA VAL A 46 9.41 -2.90 7.34
C VAL A 46 8.89 -1.73 6.50
N GLY A 47 8.38 -0.67 7.14
CA GLY A 47 7.92 0.53 6.45
C GLY A 47 9.03 1.19 5.61
N LYS A 48 10.25 1.29 6.14
CA LYS A 48 11.41 1.82 5.41
C LYS A 48 11.81 0.93 4.24
N VAL A 49 11.85 -0.38 4.43
CA VAL A 49 12.14 -1.34 3.35
C VAL A 49 11.05 -1.26 2.26
N ALA A 50 9.78 -1.29 2.65
CA ALA A 50 8.67 -1.17 1.72
C ALA A 50 8.73 0.14 0.92
N SER A 51 8.96 1.28 1.58
CA SER A 51 9.09 2.57 0.90
C SER A 51 10.27 2.59 -0.07
N THR A 52 11.39 1.97 0.28
CA THR A 52 12.55 1.86 -0.61
C THR A 52 12.24 1.01 -1.85
N VAL A 53 11.56 -0.12 -1.68
CA VAL A 53 11.13 -0.98 -2.78
C VAL A 53 10.15 -0.25 -3.70
N ILE A 54 9.16 0.44 -3.12
CA ILE A 54 8.19 1.23 -3.87
C ILE A 54 8.87 2.36 -4.66
N ASN A 55 9.79 3.09 -4.03
CA ASN A 55 10.50 4.20 -4.68
C ASN A 55 11.41 3.69 -5.80
N ARG A 56 12.11 2.57 -5.61
CA ARG A 56 12.86 1.92 -6.69
C ARG A 56 11.97 1.50 -7.85
N ALA A 57 10.84 0.86 -7.55
CA ALA A 57 9.88 0.43 -8.57
C ALA A 57 9.30 1.61 -9.37
N ARG A 58 9.08 2.77 -8.73
CA ARG A 58 8.65 4.02 -9.39
C ARG A 58 9.73 4.65 -10.25
N GLY A 59 10.99 4.53 -9.86
CA GLY A 59 12.12 5.09 -10.59
C GLY A 59 12.57 4.25 -11.79
N GLU A 60 12.14 3.00 -11.88
CA GLU A 60 12.45 2.15 -13.03
C GLU A 60 11.60 2.56 -14.24
N THR A 61 12.26 2.77 -15.38
CA THR A 61 11.55 2.97 -16.65
C THR A 61 10.85 1.68 -17.06
N PRO A 62 9.49 1.64 -17.10
CA PRO A 62 8.76 0.42 -17.38
C PRO A 62 9.01 -0.06 -18.81
N SER A 63 9.26 -1.35 -18.98
CA SER A 63 9.35 -1.98 -20.29
C SER A 63 7.96 -2.27 -20.82
N ILE A 64 7.65 -1.77 -22.02
CA ILE A 64 6.37 -1.96 -22.68
C ILE A 64 6.53 -2.54 -24.07
N ALA A 65 5.54 -3.30 -24.54
CA ALA A 65 5.39 -3.69 -25.94
C ALA A 65 4.29 -2.87 -26.58
N ILE A 66 4.46 -2.52 -27.86
CA ILE A 66 3.44 -1.89 -28.69
C ILE A 66 2.94 -2.94 -29.67
N LEU A 67 1.63 -3.16 -29.68
CA LEU A 67 0.93 -4.07 -30.57
C LEU A 67 0.17 -3.24 -31.62
N GLY A 68 0.33 -3.55 -32.88
CA GLY A 68 -0.27 -2.76 -33.96
C GLY A 68 0.35 -1.37 -34.11
N GLY A 69 -0.46 -0.42 -34.60
CA GLY A 69 -0.02 0.97 -34.78
C GLY A 69 0.88 1.21 -36.00
N GLU A 70 0.98 0.24 -36.92
CA GLU A 70 1.79 0.35 -38.15
C GLU A 70 1.33 1.50 -39.05
N ASP A 71 0.02 1.76 -39.04
CA ASP A 71 -0.65 2.86 -39.76
C ASP A 71 -0.81 4.15 -38.91
N SER A 72 -0.23 4.16 -37.72
CA SER A 72 -0.31 5.26 -36.75
C SER A 72 1.10 5.62 -36.22
N PRO A 73 2.04 5.98 -37.12
CA PRO A 73 3.46 6.17 -36.76
C PRO A 73 3.66 7.34 -35.80
N GLY A 74 2.83 8.36 -35.82
CA GLY A 74 2.97 9.52 -34.95
C GLY A 74 2.78 9.19 -33.48
N VAL A 75 1.78 8.39 -33.13
CA VAL A 75 1.54 7.96 -31.73
C VAL A 75 2.63 6.97 -31.28
N VAL A 76 3.00 6.04 -32.16
CA VAL A 76 4.10 5.09 -31.89
C VAL A 76 5.41 5.83 -31.63
N GLN A 77 5.72 6.83 -32.44
CA GLN A 77 6.91 7.65 -32.27
C GLN A 77 6.87 8.47 -30.99
N GLN A 78 5.73 9.08 -30.66
CA GLN A 78 5.55 9.80 -29.40
C GLN A 78 5.75 8.91 -28.17
N LEU A 79 5.26 7.66 -28.22
CA LEU A 79 5.50 6.68 -27.16
C LEU A 79 7.00 6.35 -27.00
N ARG A 80 7.71 6.17 -28.11
CA ARG A 80 9.16 5.89 -28.11
C ARG A 80 9.97 7.07 -27.61
N ASP A 81 9.64 8.27 -28.06
CA ASP A 81 10.36 9.51 -27.73
C ASP A 81 10.09 10.02 -26.33
N SER A 82 9.00 9.55 -25.71
CA SER A 82 8.59 10.03 -24.38
C SER A 82 9.64 9.80 -23.28
N LYS A 83 10.65 8.94 -23.51
CA LYS A 83 11.63 8.49 -22.50
C LYS A 83 11.04 7.95 -21.18
N LYS A 84 9.71 7.94 -21.09
CA LYS A 84 8.96 7.42 -19.95
C LYS A 84 8.89 5.89 -19.97
N PHE A 85 9.11 5.30 -21.16
CA PHE A 85 9.00 3.87 -21.39
C PHE A 85 10.23 3.34 -22.11
N ARG A 86 10.58 2.10 -21.81
CA ARG A 86 11.50 1.31 -22.63
C ARG A 86 10.66 0.45 -23.57
N VAL A 87 10.47 0.90 -24.81
CA VAL A 87 9.71 0.16 -25.81
C VAL A 87 10.55 -1.01 -26.30
N VAL A 88 10.01 -2.21 -26.18
CA VAL A 88 10.64 -3.46 -26.64
C VAL A 88 10.23 -3.71 -28.08
N ALA A 89 11.21 -3.99 -28.93
CA ALA A 89 10.98 -4.13 -30.38
C ALA A 89 10.16 -5.38 -30.74
N ASP A 90 10.31 -6.47 -29.97
CA ASP A 90 9.57 -7.72 -30.20
C ASP A 90 8.34 -7.78 -29.30
N ALA A 91 7.17 -7.70 -29.93
CA ALA A 91 5.88 -7.79 -29.25
C ALA A 91 5.28 -9.20 -29.26
N ARG A 92 5.98 -10.19 -29.86
CA ARG A 92 5.53 -11.60 -29.88
C ARG A 92 5.50 -12.15 -28.45
N ASP A 93 4.56 -13.03 -28.19
CA ASP A 93 4.37 -13.67 -26.87
C ASP A 93 4.24 -12.67 -25.70
N TYR A 94 3.73 -11.47 -25.95
CA TYR A 94 3.62 -10.41 -24.93
C TYR A 94 2.89 -10.90 -23.66
N GLN A 95 1.86 -11.74 -23.80
CA GLN A 95 1.11 -12.28 -22.66
C GLN A 95 2.00 -13.10 -21.75
N ARG A 96 2.78 -14.03 -22.32
CA ARG A 96 3.72 -14.85 -21.56
C ARG A 96 4.79 -13.97 -20.92
N ARG A 97 5.34 -13.02 -21.66
CA ARG A 97 6.38 -12.12 -21.14
C ARG A 97 5.88 -11.18 -20.04
N ILE A 98 4.60 -10.79 -20.08
CA ILE A 98 3.96 -10.07 -18.97
C ILE A 98 3.81 -11.00 -17.76
N THR A 99 3.34 -12.22 -17.97
CA THR A 99 3.20 -13.23 -16.90
C THR A 99 4.54 -13.57 -16.26
N GLU A 100 5.59 -13.69 -17.06
CA GLU A 100 6.98 -13.93 -16.61
C GLU A 100 7.67 -12.65 -16.08
N LYS A 101 6.94 -11.51 -16.03
CA LYS A 101 7.45 -10.20 -15.53
C LYS A 101 8.62 -9.63 -16.33
N GLN A 102 8.81 -10.06 -17.56
CA GLN A 102 9.80 -9.52 -18.50
C GLN A 102 9.32 -8.21 -19.12
N LEU A 103 8.00 -8.08 -19.34
CA LEU A 103 7.31 -6.85 -19.72
C LEU A 103 6.42 -6.39 -18.59
N ARG A 104 6.28 -5.07 -18.44
CA ARG A 104 5.41 -4.47 -17.43
C ARG A 104 3.99 -4.27 -17.94
N ALA A 105 3.86 -3.95 -19.21
CA ALA A 105 2.58 -3.81 -19.89
C ALA A 105 2.76 -3.96 -21.42
N ALA A 106 1.64 -4.16 -22.12
CA ALA A 106 1.59 -3.99 -23.56
C ALA A 106 0.41 -3.06 -23.90
N VAL A 107 0.59 -2.23 -24.91
CA VAL A 107 -0.43 -1.32 -25.43
C VAL A 107 -0.78 -1.71 -26.86
N GLU A 108 -2.05 -1.97 -27.11
CA GLU A 108 -2.56 -2.27 -28.44
C GLU A 108 -3.20 -1.02 -29.05
N ILE A 109 -2.63 -0.60 -30.16
CA ILE A 109 -3.12 0.52 -30.97
C ILE A 109 -3.91 -0.07 -32.13
N PRO A 110 -5.23 0.18 -32.19
CA PRO A 110 -6.07 -0.41 -33.25
C PRO A 110 -5.71 0.14 -34.61
N PRO A 111 -5.97 -0.62 -35.70
CA PRO A 111 -5.76 -0.15 -37.04
C PRO A 111 -6.57 1.13 -37.32
N GLY A 112 -5.96 2.06 -38.04
CA GLY A 112 -6.61 3.34 -38.40
C GLY A 112 -6.75 4.31 -37.23
N PHE A 113 -6.01 4.13 -36.13
CA PHE A 113 -6.13 4.94 -34.91
C PHE A 113 -6.01 6.45 -35.21
N GLU A 114 -4.91 6.89 -35.84
CA GLU A 114 -4.72 8.32 -36.16
C GLU A 114 -5.71 8.85 -37.16
N ALA A 115 -6.05 8.04 -38.17
CA ALA A 115 -7.08 8.40 -39.16
C ALA A 115 -8.44 8.58 -38.49
N GLY A 116 -8.81 7.66 -37.61
CA GLY A 116 -10.02 7.75 -36.78
C GLY A 116 -10.04 8.98 -35.88
N LEU A 117 -8.89 9.29 -35.22
CA LEU A 117 -8.78 10.52 -34.41
C LEU A 117 -9.02 11.77 -35.28
N ARG A 118 -8.46 11.86 -36.51
CA ARG A 118 -8.71 13.00 -37.43
C ARG A 118 -10.13 13.06 -37.92
N ALA A 119 -10.73 11.92 -38.15
CA ALA A 119 -12.14 11.82 -38.60
C ALA A 119 -13.16 12.10 -37.47
N GLY A 120 -12.69 12.34 -36.22
CA GLY A 120 -13.60 12.57 -35.10
C GLY A 120 -14.08 11.30 -34.38
N ALA A 121 -13.63 10.13 -34.81
CA ALA A 121 -13.94 8.87 -34.14
C ALA A 121 -13.24 8.78 -32.77
N ALA A 122 -13.68 7.80 -31.96
CA ALA A 122 -13.13 7.48 -30.69
C ALA A 122 -12.63 6.01 -30.65
N PRO A 123 -11.50 5.72 -31.33
CA PRO A 123 -10.95 4.37 -31.32
C PRO A 123 -10.49 3.97 -29.92
N ALA A 124 -10.67 2.69 -29.57
CA ALA A 124 -10.29 2.15 -28.26
C ALA A 124 -8.84 1.63 -28.28
N VAL A 125 -8.04 2.04 -27.30
CA VAL A 125 -6.72 1.52 -27.04
C VAL A 125 -6.81 0.55 -25.86
N THR A 126 -6.21 -0.65 -26.01
CA THR A 126 -6.21 -1.66 -24.96
C THR A 126 -4.85 -1.73 -24.29
N ILE A 127 -4.83 -1.80 -22.95
CA ILE A 127 -3.62 -2.00 -22.16
C ILE A 127 -3.70 -3.38 -21.53
N TYR A 128 -2.73 -4.21 -21.83
CA TYR A 128 -2.53 -5.52 -21.19
C TYR A 128 -1.50 -5.41 -20.09
N HIS A 129 -1.82 -5.96 -18.92
CA HIS A 129 -0.95 -5.89 -17.75
C HIS A 129 -1.14 -7.09 -16.82
N TYR A 130 -0.25 -7.25 -15.86
CA TYR A 130 -0.39 -8.26 -14.80
C TYR A 130 -1.00 -7.60 -13.56
N GLU A 131 -2.22 -7.99 -13.22
CA GLU A 131 -2.90 -7.50 -12.03
C GLU A 131 -2.20 -8.03 -10.76
N GLY A 132 -2.08 -7.17 -9.75
CA GLY A 132 -1.44 -7.53 -8.47
C GLY A 132 0.09 -7.38 -8.45
N GLU A 133 0.75 -7.09 -9.59
CA GLU A 133 2.17 -6.77 -9.61
C GLU A 133 2.42 -5.25 -9.56
N LEU A 134 3.15 -4.81 -8.53
CA LEU A 134 3.41 -3.38 -8.27
C LEU A 134 4.10 -2.67 -9.44
N LYS A 135 5.11 -3.29 -10.05
CA LYS A 135 5.84 -2.69 -11.18
C LYS A 135 4.99 -2.62 -12.45
N SER A 136 4.14 -3.63 -12.69
CA SER A 136 3.17 -3.61 -13.78
C SER A 136 2.18 -2.46 -13.58
N GLN A 137 1.66 -2.29 -12.37
CA GLN A 137 0.73 -1.20 -12.06
C GLN A 137 1.35 0.18 -12.29
N PHE A 138 2.63 0.38 -11.96
CA PHE A 138 3.32 1.65 -12.29
C PHE A 138 3.46 1.85 -13.80
N GLY A 139 3.74 0.78 -14.54
CA GLY A 139 3.78 0.84 -16.01
C GLY A 139 2.43 1.23 -16.63
N VAL A 140 1.36 0.61 -16.15
CA VAL A 140 -0.01 0.95 -16.55
C VAL A 140 -0.37 2.39 -16.22
N ASN A 141 -0.10 2.84 -15.01
CA ASN A 141 -0.42 4.19 -14.58
C ASN A 141 0.32 5.25 -15.45
N GLU A 142 1.55 4.96 -15.86
CA GLU A 142 2.29 5.86 -16.73
C GLU A 142 1.75 5.84 -18.18
N LEU A 143 1.39 4.65 -18.71
CA LEU A 143 0.70 4.53 -20.01
C LEU A 143 -0.64 5.26 -20.01
N GLU A 144 -1.45 5.06 -18.99
CA GLU A 144 -2.72 5.78 -18.87
C GLU A 144 -2.54 7.30 -18.82
N ARG A 145 -1.50 7.77 -18.11
CA ARG A 145 -1.18 9.20 -18.05
C ARG A 145 -0.83 9.73 -19.44
N PHE A 146 0.04 9.02 -20.16
CA PHE A 146 0.40 9.37 -21.52
C PHE A 146 -0.82 9.40 -22.45
N LEU A 147 -1.66 8.38 -22.40
CA LEU A 147 -2.87 8.32 -23.23
C LEU A 147 -3.89 9.40 -22.86
N ARG A 148 -4.01 9.74 -21.60
CA ARG A 148 -4.86 10.88 -21.16
C ARG A 148 -4.30 12.21 -21.68
N GLU A 149 -3.00 12.43 -21.60
CA GLU A 149 -2.34 13.63 -22.14
C GLU A 149 -2.57 13.72 -23.66
N LEU A 150 -2.43 12.61 -24.40
CA LEU A 150 -2.70 12.53 -25.81
C LEU A 150 -4.17 12.85 -26.14
N ARG A 151 -5.10 12.24 -25.40
CA ARG A 151 -6.52 12.51 -25.54
C ARG A 151 -6.85 13.98 -25.29
N ASP A 152 -6.33 14.56 -24.21
CA ASP A 152 -6.63 15.93 -23.83
C ASP A 152 -6.06 16.93 -24.87
N ARG A 153 -4.89 16.66 -25.45
CA ARG A 153 -4.37 17.43 -26.59
C ARG A 153 -5.25 17.29 -27.82
N THR A 154 -5.62 16.06 -28.20
CA THR A 154 -6.49 15.83 -29.37
C THR A 154 -7.84 16.56 -29.22
N VAL A 155 -8.40 16.56 -28.01
CA VAL A 155 -9.65 17.30 -27.75
C VAL A 155 -9.43 18.81 -27.88
N ALA A 156 -8.33 19.35 -27.32
CA ALA A 156 -8.01 20.75 -27.42
C ALA A 156 -7.81 21.20 -28.90
N ASP A 157 -7.10 20.40 -29.68
CA ASP A 157 -6.87 20.67 -31.12
C ASP A 157 -8.19 20.68 -31.90
N ARG A 158 -9.07 19.70 -31.66
CA ARG A 158 -10.40 19.64 -32.29
C ARG A 158 -11.31 20.81 -31.93
N LEU A 159 -11.23 21.30 -30.69
CA LEU A 159 -11.99 22.48 -30.26
C LEU A 159 -11.44 23.74 -30.90
N ALA A 160 -10.09 23.87 -30.99
CA ALA A 160 -9.46 24.99 -31.65
C ALA A 160 -9.79 25.09 -33.14
N GLU A 161 -9.73 23.95 -33.86
CA GLU A 161 -10.15 23.86 -35.29
C GLU A 161 -11.59 24.33 -35.53
N ARG A 162 -12.47 24.14 -34.55
CA ARG A 162 -13.86 24.57 -34.60
C ARG A 162 -14.13 25.94 -33.96
N SER A 163 -13.06 26.66 -33.60
CA SER A 163 -13.14 27.93 -32.87
C SER A 163 -13.97 27.85 -31.58
N LEU A 164 -13.95 26.68 -30.90
CA LEU A 164 -14.63 26.45 -29.64
C LEU A 164 -13.67 26.61 -28.48
N PRO A 165 -14.11 27.19 -27.35
CA PRO A 165 -13.24 27.37 -26.20
C PRO A 165 -12.87 26.04 -25.55
N ALA A 166 -11.61 25.90 -25.11
CA ALA A 166 -11.11 24.71 -24.44
C ALA A 166 -11.89 24.38 -23.13
N THR A 167 -12.55 25.36 -22.54
CA THR A 167 -13.40 25.20 -21.36
C THR A 167 -14.59 24.25 -21.59
N LEU A 168 -14.99 24.01 -22.83
CA LEU A 168 -16.03 23.01 -23.15
C LEU A 168 -15.59 21.58 -22.77
N ALA A 169 -14.30 21.28 -22.88
CA ALA A 169 -13.77 19.98 -22.49
C ALA A 169 -13.54 19.85 -20.97
N LYS A 170 -13.30 21.00 -20.31
CA LYS A 170 -13.05 21.06 -18.87
C LYS A 170 -13.87 22.20 -18.26
N PRO A 171 -15.19 22.02 -18.04
CA PRO A 171 -16.09 23.08 -17.63
C PRO A 171 -15.82 23.60 -16.23
N PHE A 172 -15.08 22.87 -15.41
CA PHE A 172 -14.63 23.29 -14.08
C PHE A 172 -13.29 22.64 -13.73
N GLU A 173 -12.55 23.29 -12.85
CA GLU A 173 -11.38 22.72 -12.20
C GLU A 173 -11.71 22.39 -10.75
N PHE A 174 -11.23 21.24 -10.27
CA PHE A 174 -11.29 20.91 -8.87
C PHE A 174 -9.91 21.06 -8.23
N LYS A 175 -9.86 21.77 -7.11
CA LYS A 175 -8.63 21.94 -6.33
C LYS A 175 -8.78 21.19 -5.02
N ARG A 176 -7.76 20.40 -4.68
CA ARG A 176 -7.70 19.76 -3.37
C ARG A 176 -7.01 20.70 -2.40
N ALA A 177 -7.71 21.13 -1.36
CA ALA A 177 -7.12 21.85 -0.25
C ALA A 177 -7.02 20.90 0.95
N ASN A 178 -5.81 20.69 1.43
CA ASN A 178 -5.64 19.95 2.69
C ASN A 178 -5.88 20.93 3.83
N VAL A 179 -6.98 20.75 4.54
CA VAL A 179 -7.36 21.55 5.72
C VAL A 179 -7.00 20.87 7.04
N ALA A 180 -6.34 19.71 6.98
CA ALA A 180 -5.89 19.02 8.18
C ALA A 180 -4.77 19.82 8.85
N PRO A 181 -4.85 20.10 10.17
CA PRO A 181 -3.74 20.68 10.91
C PRO A 181 -2.48 19.82 10.75
N PRO A 182 -1.28 20.44 10.63
CA PRO A 182 -0.02 19.71 10.46
C PRO A 182 0.20 18.63 11.54
N GLU A 183 -0.25 18.91 12.76
CA GLU A 183 -0.19 17.98 13.90
C GLU A 183 -1.00 16.70 13.69
N LYS A 184 -2.11 16.77 12.95
CA LYS A 184 -2.97 15.61 12.66
C LYS A 184 -2.50 14.79 11.47
N VAL A 185 -1.71 15.37 10.57
CA VAL A 185 -1.19 14.65 9.39
C VAL A 185 -0.17 13.57 9.82
N GLY A 186 0.70 13.88 10.80
CA GLY A 186 1.61 12.89 11.41
C GLY A 186 0.90 11.95 12.38
N GLY A 187 -0.18 12.41 13.04
CA GLY A 187 -0.93 11.67 14.05
C GLY A 187 -1.71 10.47 13.51
N ASN A 188 -2.03 10.44 12.22
CA ASN A 188 -2.78 9.32 11.62
C ASN A 188 -1.98 8.01 11.59
N LEU A 189 -0.66 8.08 11.40
CA LEU A 189 0.23 6.91 11.45
C LEU A 189 0.43 6.41 12.88
N ILE A 190 0.64 7.33 13.82
CA ILE A 190 0.87 7.02 15.25
C ILE A 190 -0.45 6.68 15.93
N GLY A 191 -1.54 7.37 15.57
CA GLY A 191 -2.86 7.15 16.15
C GLY A 191 -3.44 5.76 15.88
N GLY A 192 -3.09 5.13 14.75
CA GLY A 192 -3.43 3.72 14.49
C GLY A 192 -2.53 2.73 15.20
N LEU A 193 -1.26 3.09 15.44
CA LEU A 193 -0.27 2.21 16.08
C LEU A 193 -0.46 2.11 17.59
N VAL A 194 -0.82 3.22 18.25
CA VAL A 194 -0.94 3.29 19.72
C VAL A 194 -2.02 2.35 20.27
N PRO A 195 -3.29 2.34 19.77
CA PRO A 195 -4.29 1.37 20.22
C PRO A 195 -3.86 -0.08 20.01
N TYR A 196 -3.20 -0.37 18.89
CA TYR A 196 -2.68 -1.69 18.58
C TYR A 196 -1.59 -2.13 19.57
N LEU A 197 -0.65 -1.23 19.91
CA LEU A 197 0.37 -1.48 20.92
C LEU A 197 -0.25 -1.72 22.29
N ILE A 198 -1.27 -0.94 22.68
CA ILE A 198 -1.97 -1.12 23.96
C ILE A 198 -2.60 -2.51 24.02
N ILE A 199 -3.28 -2.93 22.96
CA ILE A 199 -3.91 -4.26 22.90
C ILE A 199 -2.86 -5.37 23.02
N ILE A 200 -1.75 -5.27 22.30
CA ILE A 200 -0.66 -6.26 22.38
C ILE A 200 -0.04 -6.29 23.78
N LEU A 201 0.22 -5.13 24.39
CA LEU A 201 0.78 -5.04 25.73
C LEU A 201 -0.18 -5.64 26.77
N CYS A 202 -1.49 -5.37 26.66
CA CYS A 202 -2.49 -5.96 27.54
C CYS A 202 -2.55 -7.48 27.39
N PHE A 203 -2.55 -7.98 26.14
CA PHE A 203 -2.57 -9.41 25.87
C PHE A 203 -1.30 -10.11 26.38
N SER A 204 -0.13 -9.55 26.09
CA SER A 204 1.14 -10.10 26.53
C SER A 204 1.27 -10.06 28.06
N GLY A 205 0.78 -8.99 28.69
CA GLY A 205 0.77 -8.83 30.13
C GLY A 205 -0.17 -9.79 30.88
N ALA A 206 -1.31 -10.12 30.24
CA ALA A 206 -2.29 -11.06 30.82
C ALA A 206 -1.92 -12.53 30.58
N MET A 207 -1.24 -12.83 29.47
CA MET A 207 -0.95 -14.21 29.06
C MET A 207 -0.02 -14.94 30.04
N TYR A 208 1.01 -14.28 30.56
CA TYR A 208 2.01 -14.89 31.44
C TYR A 208 1.42 -15.25 32.82
N PRO A 209 0.73 -14.35 33.55
CA PRO A 209 0.05 -14.71 34.79
C PRO A 209 -1.02 -15.77 34.61
N ALA A 210 -1.74 -15.75 33.47
CA ALA A 210 -2.74 -16.77 33.16
C ALA A 210 -2.10 -18.15 32.93
N MET A 211 -0.95 -18.22 32.27
CA MET A 211 -0.20 -19.47 32.07
C MET A 211 0.41 -19.98 33.39
N GLU A 212 0.97 -19.11 34.23
CA GLU A 212 1.48 -19.52 35.54
C GLU A 212 0.40 -19.98 36.50
N GLY A 213 -0.76 -19.28 36.52
CA GLY A 213 -1.91 -19.65 37.37
C GLY A 213 -2.62 -20.94 36.93
N THR A 214 -2.39 -21.42 35.69
CA THR A 214 -3.05 -22.65 35.19
C THR A 214 -2.06 -23.79 34.99
N ALA A 215 -1.06 -23.60 34.16
CA ALA A 215 -0.09 -24.65 33.79
C ALA A 215 1.02 -24.79 34.85
N GLY A 216 1.46 -23.70 35.45
CA GLY A 216 2.52 -23.69 36.45
C GLY A 216 2.10 -24.39 37.73
N GLU A 217 0.84 -24.24 38.19
CA GLU A 217 0.33 -24.95 39.36
C GLU A 217 0.13 -26.45 39.07
N LYS A 218 -0.23 -26.81 37.87
CA LYS A 218 -0.34 -28.20 37.43
C LYS A 218 1.02 -28.91 37.38
N GLU A 219 2.06 -28.23 36.92
CA GLU A 219 3.45 -28.78 36.93
C GLU A 219 4.02 -28.93 38.32
N ARG A 220 3.64 -28.07 39.25
CA ARG A 220 4.08 -28.11 40.66
C ARG A 220 3.28 -29.09 41.52
N GLY A 221 2.26 -29.73 40.99
CA GLY A 221 1.39 -30.69 41.72
C GLY A 221 0.58 -30.06 42.82
N THR A 222 0.42 -28.74 42.86
CA THR A 222 -0.33 -28.01 43.90
C THR A 222 -1.78 -27.78 43.54
N MET A 223 -2.22 -28.22 42.38
CA MET A 223 -3.61 -28.06 41.91
C MET A 223 -4.62 -28.87 42.76
N GLU A 224 -4.19 -29.99 43.34
CA GLU A 224 -5.03 -30.84 44.24
C GLU A 224 -5.27 -30.22 45.64
N THR A 225 -4.53 -29.18 46.00
CA THR A 225 -4.69 -28.47 47.28
C THR A 225 -5.64 -27.27 47.20
N LEU A 226 -6.07 -26.90 45.99
CA LEU A 226 -6.98 -25.77 45.74
C LEU A 226 -8.44 -26.19 45.45
N LEU A 227 -8.69 -27.47 45.31
CA LEU A 227 -10.04 -28.09 45.21
C LEU A 227 -10.49 -28.63 46.56
#